data_c1d4ebf177695f853707e86737981a4c
#
_entry.id   c1d4ebf177695f853707e86737981a4c
#
_cell.length_a   1.000
_cell.length_b   1.000
_cell.length_c   1.000
_cell.angle_alpha   90.00
_cell.angle_beta   90.00
_cell.angle_gamma   90.00
#
_symmetry.space_group_name_H-M   'P 1'
#
loop_
_entity.id
_entity.type
_entity.pdbx_description
1 polymer ?
#
loop_
_entity_poly.entity_id
_entity_poly.type
_entity_poly.pdbx_seq_one_letter_code
_entity_poly.pdbx_strand_id
1 'polypeptide(L)'
;MSSPKLTVAVLFGGASTEHDVSQLSVTSVLRELDRDKYELLPVGITRSGEWFLYTGELSLITDGRWEQSDARIPCLLSPVPAHHGLMVQKADGWQPLRVDLVFPVLHGMNGEDGTLQGLLELARLPYVGCGVTGSANCMDKDIAKRLFTAAGIPTARGFTVYRGEVPSPAELAAKVEAELGWPVFVKPVNLGSSVGVSRACDAEELAAAMEEALRYDCKVLVEEAITGAEVECAVIDRKSVV
;
A
#
# COMPACT_ATOMS: atom_id res chain seq x y z
N MET A 1 -18.16 17.21 -31.48
CA MET A 1 -18.33 17.57 -30.05
C MET A 1 -17.40 16.68 -29.26
N SER A 2 -16.45 17.22 -28.52
CA SER A 2 -15.58 16.42 -27.66
C SER A 2 -16.45 15.76 -26.58
N SER A 3 -16.24 14.47 -26.32
CA SER A 3 -16.87 13.80 -25.18
C SER A 3 -16.51 14.56 -23.88
N PRO A 4 -17.40 14.65 -22.90
CA PRO A 4 -17.06 15.27 -21.62
C PRO A 4 -15.88 14.52 -20.99
N LYS A 5 -14.95 15.26 -20.38
CA LYS A 5 -13.82 14.67 -19.67
C LYS A 5 -14.33 13.88 -18.46
N LEU A 6 -13.66 12.76 -18.17
CA LEU A 6 -13.90 12.04 -16.92
C LEU A 6 -13.14 12.74 -15.78
N THR A 7 -13.81 12.93 -14.66
CA THR A 7 -13.21 13.49 -13.44
C THR A 7 -12.53 12.38 -12.63
N VAL A 8 -11.21 12.45 -12.52
CA VAL A 8 -10.39 11.42 -11.88
C VAL A 8 -9.77 11.96 -10.58
N ALA A 9 -10.14 11.39 -9.47
CA ALA A 9 -9.46 11.65 -8.20
C ALA A 9 -8.18 10.83 -8.12
N VAL A 10 -7.03 11.49 -8.10
CA VAL A 10 -5.71 10.86 -8.01
C VAL A 10 -5.23 10.97 -6.57
N LEU A 11 -5.23 9.83 -5.85
CA LEU A 11 -4.90 9.80 -4.42
C LEU A 11 -3.40 9.62 -4.22
N PHE A 12 -2.80 10.36 -3.28
CA PHE A 12 -1.38 10.27 -2.96
C PHE A 12 -1.09 10.51 -1.47
N GLY A 13 0.12 10.17 -1.03
CA GLY A 13 0.57 10.27 0.36
C GLY A 13 0.16 9.04 1.17
N GLY A 14 -0.71 9.22 2.15
CA GLY A 14 -1.25 8.15 2.99
C GLY A 14 -0.57 8.01 4.35
N ALA A 15 -1.30 7.45 5.33
CA ALA A 15 -0.79 7.10 6.66
C ALA A 15 0.00 5.79 6.57
N SER A 16 1.15 5.82 5.90
CA SER A 16 2.00 4.68 5.59
C SER A 16 3.47 5.06 5.72
N THR A 17 4.33 4.09 5.94
CA THR A 17 5.79 4.25 5.89
C THR A 17 6.30 4.62 4.49
N GLU A 18 5.48 4.37 3.46
CA GLU A 18 5.77 4.63 2.05
C GLU A 18 5.17 5.94 1.53
N HIS A 19 4.76 6.84 2.43
CA HIS A 19 4.15 8.14 2.12
C HIS A 19 4.95 8.96 1.09
N ASP A 20 6.27 9.08 1.28
CA ASP A 20 7.13 9.87 0.40
C ASP A 20 7.28 9.23 -0.98
N VAL A 21 7.29 7.90 -1.06
CA VAL A 21 7.31 7.16 -2.32
C VAL A 21 6.04 7.46 -3.13
N SER A 22 4.90 7.52 -2.48
CA SER A 22 3.63 7.89 -3.10
C SER A 22 3.66 9.32 -3.68
N GLN A 23 4.26 10.27 -2.98
CA GLN A 23 4.42 11.66 -3.46
C GLN A 23 5.28 11.74 -4.72
N LEU A 24 6.35 10.95 -4.79
CA LEU A 24 7.19 10.86 -5.99
C LEU A 24 6.44 10.22 -7.16
N SER A 25 5.77 9.10 -6.90
CA SER A 25 5.03 8.34 -7.92
C SER A 25 3.89 9.16 -8.53
N VAL A 26 3.11 9.84 -7.70
CA VAL A 26 1.95 10.61 -8.17
C VAL A 26 2.33 11.77 -9.08
N THR A 27 3.48 12.39 -8.88
CA THR A 27 3.91 13.51 -9.74
C THR A 27 4.15 13.04 -11.17
N SER A 28 4.69 11.84 -11.36
CA SER A 28 4.83 11.21 -12.68
C SER A 28 3.47 10.88 -13.29
N VAL A 29 2.59 10.24 -12.52
CA VAL A 29 1.21 9.91 -12.97
C VAL A 29 0.45 11.18 -13.40
N LEU A 30 0.48 12.23 -12.59
CA LEU A 30 -0.22 13.49 -12.88
C LEU A 30 0.34 14.21 -14.11
N ARG A 31 1.60 14.02 -14.49
CA ARG A 31 2.20 14.60 -15.71
C ARG A 31 1.82 13.80 -16.96
N GLU A 32 1.75 12.49 -16.87
CA GLU A 32 1.53 11.60 -18.01
C GLU A 32 0.05 11.39 -18.36
N LEU A 33 -0.88 11.63 -17.42
CA LEU A 33 -2.30 11.50 -17.69
C LEU A 33 -2.80 12.55 -18.70
N ASP A 34 -3.50 12.07 -19.72
CA ASP A 34 -4.04 12.87 -20.84
C ASP A 34 -5.09 13.89 -20.37
N ARG A 35 -4.69 15.15 -20.33
CA ARG A 35 -5.55 16.25 -19.91
C ARG A 35 -6.68 16.57 -20.88
N ASP A 36 -6.66 16.05 -22.08
CA ASP A 36 -7.75 16.19 -23.04
C ASP A 36 -8.91 15.23 -22.74
N LYS A 37 -8.60 14.12 -22.07
CA LYS A 37 -9.58 13.08 -21.67
C LYS A 37 -10.01 13.18 -20.22
N TYR A 38 -9.13 13.67 -19.33
CA TYR A 38 -9.34 13.64 -17.88
C TYR A 38 -9.24 15.00 -17.25
N GLU A 39 -10.17 15.28 -16.34
CA GLU A 39 -10.06 16.32 -15.33
C GLU A 39 -9.47 15.70 -14.07
N LEU A 40 -8.26 16.11 -13.66
CA LEU A 40 -7.57 15.48 -12.55
C LEU A 40 -7.76 16.28 -11.27
N LEU A 41 -8.17 15.57 -10.23
CA LEU A 41 -8.30 16.05 -8.86
C LEU A 41 -7.23 15.39 -8.00
N PRO A 42 -6.06 16.04 -7.77
CA PRO A 42 -5.07 15.53 -6.83
C PRO A 42 -5.64 15.56 -5.41
N VAL A 43 -5.66 14.42 -4.74
CA VAL A 43 -6.15 14.29 -3.37
C VAL A 43 -5.02 13.76 -2.49
N GLY A 44 -4.46 14.63 -1.66
CA GLY A 44 -3.40 14.29 -0.73
C GLY A 44 -3.95 13.78 0.59
N ILE A 45 -3.34 12.71 1.09
CA ILE A 45 -3.61 12.15 2.41
C ILE A 45 -2.34 12.34 3.24
N THR A 46 -2.45 13.05 4.36
CA THR A 46 -1.31 13.30 5.25
C THR A 46 -0.86 12.03 5.98
N ARG A 47 0.30 12.08 6.64
CA ARG A 47 0.75 10.99 7.51
C ARG A 47 -0.17 10.74 8.71
N SER A 48 -0.92 11.77 9.15
CA SER A 48 -1.95 11.65 10.18
C SER A 48 -3.29 11.12 9.66
N GLY A 49 -3.43 10.91 8.34
CA GLY A 49 -4.65 10.39 7.71
C GLY A 49 -5.69 11.44 7.35
N GLU A 50 -5.35 12.72 7.34
CA GLU A 50 -6.23 13.81 6.91
C GLU A 50 -6.23 13.93 5.39
N TRP A 51 -7.38 14.18 4.80
CA TRP A 51 -7.58 14.24 3.35
C TRP A 51 -7.77 15.66 2.86
N PHE A 52 -7.07 16.02 1.79
CA PHE A 52 -7.15 17.34 1.18
C PHE A 52 -7.22 17.25 -0.35
N LEU A 53 -8.18 17.96 -0.96
CA LEU A 53 -8.11 18.29 -2.37
C LEU A 53 -6.99 19.33 -2.55
N TYR A 54 -6.01 19.00 -3.37
CA TYR A 54 -4.84 19.83 -3.59
C TYR A 54 -4.92 20.54 -4.96
N THR A 55 -4.78 21.86 -4.95
CA THR A 55 -4.91 22.72 -6.15
C THR A 55 -3.63 23.49 -6.47
N GLY A 56 -2.53 23.18 -5.76
CA GLY A 56 -1.25 23.88 -5.91
C GLY A 56 -0.32 23.23 -6.94
N GLU A 57 0.93 23.66 -6.90
CA GLU A 57 1.97 23.19 -7.83
C GLU A 57 2.43 21.76 -7.52
N LEU A 58 2.66 20.96 -8.57
CA LEU A 58 3.12 19.56 -8.44
C LEU A 58 4.51 19.46 -7.79
N SER A 59 5.36 20.47 -7.94
CA SER A 59 6.68 20.53 -7.30
C SER A 59 6.60 20.44 -5.78
N LEU A 60 5.56 21.03 -5.17
CA LEU A 60 5.34 20.99 -3.73
C LEU A 60 4.90 19.61 -3.23
N ILE A 61 4.30 18.79 -4.10
CA ILE A 61 4.00 17.39 -3.76
C ILE A 61 5.30 16.59 -3.64
N THR A 62 6.19 16.75 -4.62
CA THR A 62 7.45 15.99 -4.71
C THR A 62 8.33 16.14 -3.47
N ASP A 63 8.37 17.33 -2.87
CA ASP A 63 9.20 17.65 -1.71
C ASP A 63 8.44 17.70 -0.36
N GLY A 64 7.19 17.25 -0.36
CA GLY A 64 6.35 17.16 0.84
C GLY A 64 5.79 18.49 1.35
N ARG A 65 6.11 19.63 0.73
CA ARG A 65 5.65 20.95 1.18
C ARG A 65 4.18 21.22 0.90
N TRP A 66 3.51 20.39 0.12
CA TRP A 66 2.08 20.49 -0.13
C TRP A 66 1.24 20.48 1.17
N GLU A 67 1.71 19.77 2.21
CA GLU A 67 1.02 19.66 3.50
C GLU A 67 0.96 21.00 4.26
N GLN A 68 1.84 21.95 3.97
CA GLN A 68 1.88 23.28 4.57
C GLN A 68 1.32 24.36 3.62
N SER A 69 0.90 23.97 2.42
CA SER A 69 0.39 24.91 1.41
C SER A 69 -1.04 25.37 1.71
N ASP A 70 -1.35 26.64 1.44
CA ASP A 70 -2.71 27.18 1.48
C ASP A 70 -3.59 26.66 0.33
N ALA A 71 -2.99 25.99 -0.67
CA ALA A 71 -3.69 25.43 -1.83
C ALA A 71 -4.34 24.05 -1.53
N ARG A 72 -4.57 23.70 -0.28
CA ARG A 72 -5.25 22.47 0.16
C ARG A 72 -6.60 22.81 0.78
N ILE A 73 -7.59 22.05 0.35
CA ILE A 73 -8.97 22.20 0.81
C ILE A 73 -9.36 20.89 1.50
N PRO A 74 -9.79 20.91 2.78
CA PRO A 74 -10.22 19.69 3.46
C PRO A 74 -11.28 18.95 2.65
N CYS A 75 -11.09 17.64 2.50
CA CYS A 75 -12.05 16.80 1.82
C CYS A 75 -12.10 15.42 2.48
N LEU A 76 -13.07 14.62 2.10
CA LEU A 76 -13.18 13.21 2.46
C LEU A 76 -13.82 12.43 1.31
N LEU A 77 -13.45 11.17 1.16
CA LEU A 77 -14.17 10.26 0.28
C LEU A 77 -15.44 9.78 1.00
N SER A 78 -16.59 10.05 0.43
CA SER A 78 -17.85 9.64 1.03
C SER A 78 -18.17 8.17 0.72
N PRO A 79 -18.52 7.35 1.72
CA PRO A 79 -19.03 6.01 1.48
C PRO A 79 -20.47 6.00 0.97
N VAL A 80 -21.14 7.15 0.92
CA VAL A 80 -22.54 7.27 0.49
C VAL A 80 -22.59 7.43 -1.03
N PRO A 81 -23.13 6.45 -1.79
CA PRO A 81 -23.12 6.48 -3.26
C PRO A 81 -23.78 7.72 -3.87
N ALA A 82 -24.79 8.29 -3.22
CA ALA A 82 -25.50 9.48 -3.70
C ALA A 82 -24.62 10.75 -3.73
N HIS A 83 -23.50 10.77 -3.00
CA HIS A 83 -22.55 11.88 -3.04
C HIS A 83 -21.62 11.81 -4.27
N HIS A 84 -21.56 10.67 -4.95
CA HIS A 84 -20.77 10.47 -6.16
C HIS A 84 -19.29 10.87 -6.06
N GLY A 85 -18.66 10.66 -4.90
CA GLY A 85 -17.22 10.89 -4.75
C GLY A 85 -16.80 11.64 -3.50
N LEU A 86 -16.17 12.78 -3.67
CA LEU A 86 -15.62 13.58 -2.59
C LEU A 86 -16.68 14.50 -1.97
N MET A 87 -16.56 14.71 -0.65
CA MET A 87 -17.12 15.85 0.04
C MET A 87 -16.00 16.84 0.30
N VAL A 88 -16.15 18.06 -0.13
CA VAL A 88 -15.15 19.13 -0.02
C VAL A 88 -15.67 20.24 0.87
N GLN A 89 -14.84 20.72 1.79
CA GLN A 89 -15.21 21.80 2.70
C GLN A 89 -15.19 23.15 1.96
N LYS A 90 -16.32 23.88 2.03
CA LYS A 90 -16.46 25.23 1.52
C LYS A 90 -16.94 26.18 2.62
N ALA A 91 -17.06 27.47 2.32
CA ALA A 91 -17.46 28.49 3.28
C ALA A 91 -18.85 28.23 3.90
N ASP A 92 -19.75 27.59 3.15
CA ASP A 92 -21.12 27.24 3.52
C ASP A 92 -21.30 25.78 3.97
N GLY A 93 -20.20 25.06 4.21
CA GLY A 93 -20.20 23.67 4.69
C GLY A 93 -19.66 22.66 3.68
N TRP A 94 -19.92 21.39 3.93
CA TRP A 94 -19.47 20.29 3.09
C TRP A 94 -20.33 20.15 1.84
N GLN A 95 -19.69 20.17 0.66
CA GLN A 95 -20.38 20.04 -0.62
C GLN A 95 -19.84 18.84 -1.42
N PRO A 96 -20.71 18.12 -2.15
CA PRO A 96 -20.27 17.01 -2.98
C PRO A 96 -19.50 17.54 -4.21
N LEU A 97 -18.41 16.85 -4.52
CA LEU A 97 -17.63 17.01 -5.75
C LEU A 97 -17.62 15.64 -6.46
N ARG A 98 -18.25 15.60 -7.64
CA ARG A 98 -18.37 14.38 -8.42
C ARG A 98 -17.01 13.85 -8.85
N VAL A 99 -16.84 12.54 -8.70
CA VAL A 99 -15.69 11.77 -9.19
C VAL A 99 -16.23 10.62 -10.04
N ASP A 100 -15.70 10.43 -11.23
CA ASP A 100 -16.09 9.34 -12.14
C ASP A 100 -15.16 8.13 -11.96
N LEU A 101 -13.91 8.35 -11.56
CA LEU A 101 -12.89 7.32 -11.35
C LEU A 101 -11.92 7.74 -10.26
N VAL A 102 -11.46 6.79 -9.45
CA VAL A 102 -10.38 7.00 -8.48
C VAL A 102 -9.11 6.29 -8.97
N PHE A 103 -7.99 7.00 -8.95
CA PHE A 103 -6.68 6.44 -9.25
C PHE A 103 -5.80 6.51 -7.99
N PRO A 104 -5.76 5.43 -7.18
CA PRO A 104 -4.87 5.37 -6.05
C PRO A 104 -3.41 5.26 -6.49
N VAL A 105 -2.57 6.19 -6.05
CA VAL A 105 -1.11 6.13 -6.17
C VAL A 105 -0.54 6.07 -4.75
N LEU A 106 -1.16 5.23 -3.95
CA LEU A 106 -0.79 4.96 -2.55
C LEU A 106 0.04 3.68 -2.49
N HIS A 107 1.00 3.64 -1.57
CA HIS A 107 1.83 2.47 -1.35
C HIS A 107 1.68 1.95 0.08
N GLY A 108 1.75 0.62 0.24
CA GLY A 108 1.71 -0.06 1.51
C GLY A 108 0.34 -0.02 2.20
N MET A 109 0.39 0.11 3.51
CA MET A 109 -0.79 0.05 4.40
C MET A 109 -1.83 1.12 4.03
N ASN A 110 -3.10 0.74 4.11
CA ASN A 110 -4.27 1.53 3.73
C ASN A 110 -4.41 1.82 2.22
N GLY A 111 -3.36 1.61 1.40
CA GLY A 111 -3.39 1.80 -0.04
C GLY A 111 -3.50 0.51 -0.84
N GLU A 112 -2.78 -0.54 -0.39
CA GLU A 112 -2.63 -1.80 -1.14
C GLU A 112 -3.20 -3.02 -0.39
N ASP A 113 -3.75 -2.84 0.81
CA ASP A 113 -4.22 -3.91 1.70
C ASP A 113 -5.73 -4.20 1.63
N GLY A 114 -6.45 -3.58 0.69
CA GLY A 114 -7.90 -3.74 0.55
C GLY A 114 -8.74 -2.74 1.34
N THR A 115 -8.14 -1.96 2.24
CA THR A 115 -8.85 -0.98 3.09
C THR A 115 -9.46 0.14 2.27
N LEU A 116 -8.65 0.80 1.43
CA LEU A 116 -9.15 1.82 0.51
C LEU A 116 -10.13 1.24 -0.51
N GLN A 117 -9.81 0.07 -1.05
CA GLN A 117 -10.67 -0.60 -2.03
C GLN A 117 -12.05 -0.89 -1.44
N GLY A 118 -12.12 -1.31 -0.17
CA GLY A 118 -13.38 -1.49 0.54
C GLY A 118 -14.20 -0.20 0.66
N LEU A 119 -13.56 0.93 0.93
CA LEU A 119 -14.22 2.24 0.95
C LEU A 119 -14.76 2.62 -0.43
N LEU A 120 -13.99 2.37 -1.49
CA LEU A 120 -14.39 2.64 -2.88
C LEU A 120 -15.57 1.76 -3.33
N GLU A 121 -15.58 0.48 -2.93
CA GLU A 121 -16.72 -0.42 -3.16
C GLU A 121 -18.00 0.07 -2.46
N LEU A 122 -17.90 0.50 -1.20
CA LEU A 122 -19.04 1.08 -0.46
C LEU A 122 -19.57 2.34 -1.17
N ALA A 123 -18.67 3.19 -1.65
CA ALA A 123 -19.00 4.41 -2.39
C ALA A 123 -19.52 4.13 -3.81
N ARG A 124 -19.39 2.90 -4.32
CA ARG A 124 -19.68 2.51 -5.71
C ARG A 124 -18.90 3.34 -6.73
N LEU A 125 -17.65 3.64 -6.43
CA LEU A 125 -16.74 4.38 -7.31
C LEU A 125 -15.82 3.41 -8.03
N PRO A 126 -15.74 3.47 -9.36
CA PRO A 126 -14.71 2.78 -10.11
C PRO A 126 -13.31 3.22 -9.70
N TYR A 127 -12.35 2.31 -9.70
CA TYR A 127 -10.96 2.63 -9.34
C TYR A 127 -9.95 1.80 -10.14
N VAL A 128 -8.75 2.33 -10.26
CA VAL A 128 -7.61 1.66 -10.88
C VAL A 128 -6.93 0.77 -9.83
N GLY A 129 -6.64 -0.47 -10.19
CA GLY A 129 -5.92 -1.42 -9.36
C GLY A 129 -6.70 -2.69 -9.04
N CYS A 130 -6.15 -3.47 -8.12
CA CYS A 130 -6.75 -4.73 -7.67
C CYS A 130 -7.97 -4.47 -6.78
N GLY A 131 -8.94 -5.38 -6.81
CA GLY A 131 -10.09 -5.34 -5.89
C GLY A 131 -9.72 -5.73 -4.46
N VAL A 132 -10.67 -5.60 -3.53
CA VAL A 132 -10.51 -5.84 -2.08
C VAL A 132 -9.79 -7.15 -1.78
N THR A 133 -10.29 -8.27 -2.31
CA THR A 133 -9.75 -9.60 -2.02
C THR A 133 -8.34 -9.78 -2.56
N GLY A 134 -8.06 -9.29 -3.77
CA GLY A 134 -6.72 -9.35 -4.37
C GLY A 134 -5.72 -8.54 -3.56
N SER A 135 -6.05 -7.30 -3.23
CA SER A 135 -5.21 -6.41 -2.42
C SER A 135 -4.92 -7.00 -1.04
N ALA A 136 -5.93 -7.39 -0.29
CA ALA A 136 -5.78 -7.94 1.06
C ALA A 136 -4.94 -9.24 1.08
N ASN A 137 -5.21 -10.16 0.17
CA ASN A 137 -4.48 -11.43 0.12
C ASN A 137 -3.02 -11.25 -0.33
N CYS A 138 -2.75 -10.35 -1.25
CA CYS A 138 -1.39 -10.13 -1.75
C CYS A 138 -0.54 -9.28 -0.80
N MET A 139 -1.15 -8.40 -0.01
CA MET A 139 -0.42 -7.62 0.99
C MET A 139 0.07 -8.48 2.15
N ASP A 140 -0.73 -9.43 2.62
CA ASP A 140 -0.37 -10.39 3.66
C ASP A 140 0.54 -11.49 3.10
N LYS A 141 1.85 -11.41 3.37
CA LYS A 141 2.85 -12.36 2.85
C LYS A 141 2.58 -13.82 3.24
N ASP A 142 2.02 -14.07 4.42
CA ASP A 142 1.68 -15.44 4.85
C ASP A 142 0.49 -15.98 4.05
N ILE A 143 -0.57 -15.19 3.90
CA ILE A 143 -1.74 -15.58 3.10
C ILE A 143 -1.35 -15.74 1.62
N ALA A 144 -0.60 -14.81 1.06
CA ALA A 144 -0.11 -14.91 -0.32
C ALA A 144 0.68 -16.21 -0.54
N LYS A 145 1.62 -16.54 0.36
CA LYS A 145 2.41 -17.77 0.27
C LYS A 145 1.54 -19.03 0.36
N ARG A 146 0.55 -19.05 1.25
CA ARG A 146 -0.41 -20.18 1.36
C ARG A 146 -1.21 -20.36 0.07
N LEU A 147 -1.66 -19.27 -0.53
CA LEU A 147 -2.40 -19.30 -1.80
C LEU A 147 -1.50 -19.77 -2.94
N PHE A 148 -0.26 -19.29 -3.04
CA PHE A 148 0.70 -19.75 -4.04
C PHE A 148 1.01 -21.25 -3.87
N THR A 149 1.25 -21.69 -2.65
CA THR A 149 1.50 -23.12 -2.36
C THR A 149 0.30 -23.98 -2.74
N ALA A 150 -0.92 -23.55 -2.41
CA ALA A 150 -2.14 -24.26 -2.78
C ALA A 150 -2.35 -24.32 -4.31
N ALA A 151 -1.86 -23.31 -5.05
CA ALA A 151 -1.86 -23.26 -6.52
C ALA A 151 -0.69 -24.04 -7.16
N GLY A 152 0.18 -24.68 -6.37
CA GLY A 152 1.37 -25.39 -6.86
C GLY A 152 2.52 -24.49 -7.30
N ILE A 153 2.51 -23.20 -6.92
CA ILE A 153 3.58 -22.25 -7.22
C ILE A 153 4.63 -22.33 -6.10
N PRO A 154 5.91 -22.59 -6.42
CA PRO A 154 6.97 -22.67 -5.42
C PRO A 154 7.16 -21.31 -4.70
N THR A 155 7.34 -21.38 -3.39
CA THR A 155 7.71 -20.22 -2.55
C THR A 155 8.84 -20.60 -1.61
N ALA A 156 9.58 -19.63 -1.09
CA ALA A 156 10.55 -19.87 -0.03
C ALA A 156 9.86 -20.57 1.16
N ARG A 157 10.52 -21.58 1.76
CA ARG A 157 10.00 -22.22 2.97
C ARG A 157 10.02 -21.23 4.12
N GLY A 158 9.03 -21.32 5.00
CA GLY A 158 8.95 -20.41 6.14
C GLY A 158 7.76 -20.74 7.03
N PHE A 159 7.72 -20.04 8.15
CA PHE A 159 6.62 -20.10 9.10
C PHE A 159 6.33 -18.73 9.68
N THR A 160 5.10 -18.57 10.18
CA THR A 160 4.63 -17.31 10.76
C THR A 160 4.59 -17.40 12.27
N VAL A 161 4.98 -16.32 12.95
CA VAL A 161 4.92 -16.15 14.40
C VAL A 161 4.02 -14.96 14.71
N TYR A 162 3.07 -15.15 15.64
CA TYR A 162 2.20 -14.09 16.12
C TYR A 162 2.72 -13.47 17.41
N ARG A 163 2.55 -12.18 17.62
CA ARG A 163 3.04 -11.43 18.81
C ARG A 163 2.66 -12.09 20.14
N GLY A 164 1.46 -12.67 20.24
CA GLY A 164 0.99 -13.35 21.45
C GLY A 164 1.50 -14.78 21.64
N GLU A 165 2.20 -15.33 20.66
CA GLU A 165 2.61 -16.74 20.59
C GLU A 165 4.12 -16.88 20.27
N VAL A 166 4.91 -15.85 20.59
CA VAL A 166 6.36 -15.87 20.30
C VAL A 166 7.03 -16.92 21.17
N PRO A 167 7.66 -17.96 20.59
CA PRO A 167 8.43 -18.95 21.33
C PRO A 167 9.63 -18.30 22.04
N SER A 168 10.19 -18.97 23.01
CA SER A 168 11.47 -18.53 23.56
C SER A 168 12.55 -18.46 22.48
N PRO A 169 13.56 -17.59 22.60
CA PRO A 169 14.64 -17.48 21.60
C PRO A 169 15.30 -18.82 21.26
N ALA A 170 15.46 -19.69 22.25
CA ALA A 170 16.05 -21.02 22.06
C ALA A 170 15.14 -21.95 21.25
N GLU A 171 13.83 -21.96 21.52
CA GLU A 171 12.85 -22.75 20.78
C GLU A 171 12.73 -22.26 19.35
N LEU A 172 12.72 -20.93 19.14
CA LEU A 172 12.64 -20.34 17.80
C LEU A 172 13.88 -20.68 16.97
N ALA A 173 15.08 -20.56 17.56
CA ALA A 173 16.33 -20.92 16.90
C ALA A 173 16.38 -22.41 16.54
N ALA A 174 15.97 -23.29 17.45
CA ALA A 174 15.88 -24.72 17.19
C ALA A 174 14.90 -25.04 16.05
N LYS A 175 13.79 -24.33 15.97
CA LYS A 175 12.83 -24.47 14.87
C LYS A 175 13.41 -24.02 13.53
N VAL A 176 14.10 -22.88 13.49
CA VAL A 176 14.81 -22.42 12.28
C VAL A 176 15.84 -23.44 11.83
N GLU A 177 16.67 -23.94 12.73
CA GLU A 177 17.69 -24.97 12.42
C GLU A 177 17.07 -26.23 11.81
N ALA A 178 15.96 -26.73 12.39
CA ALA A 178 15.32 -27.95 11.97
C ALA A 178 14.55 -27.83 10.64
N GLU A 179 13.88 -26.70 10.40
CA GLU A 179 12.95 -26.54 9.29
C GLU A 179 13.53 -25.79 8.09
N LEU A 180 14.41 -24.79 8.33
CA LEU A 180 14.87 -23.86 7.29
C LEU A 180 16.37 -23.92 7.05
N GLY A 181 17.16 -24.02 8.12
CA GLY A 181 18.59 -23.77 8.11
C GLY A 181 18.92 -22.27 8.13
N TRP A 182 20.20 -21.94 8.28
CA TRP A 182 20.70 -20.59 8.29
C TRP A 182 21.32 -20.19 6.95
N PRO A 183 21.26 -18.93 6.53
CA PRO A 183 20.54 -17.82 7.15
C PRO A 183 19.05 -17.80 6.84
N VAL A 184 18.28 -16.98 7.61
CA VAL A 184 16.86 -16.72 7.39
C VAL A 184 16.59 -15.23 7.21
N PHE A 185 15.45 -14.88 6.60
CA PHE A 185 14.87 -13.55 6.62
C PHE A 185 13.70 -13.48 7.59
N VAL A 186 13.65 -12.41 8.37
CA VAL A 186 12.57 -12.09 9.30
C VAL A 186 11.86 -10.84 8.78
N LYS A 187 10.55 -10.93 8.56
CA LYS A 187 9.79 -9.88 7.87
C LYS A 187 8.45 -9.61 8.57
N PRO A 188 8.07 -8.35 8.80
CA PRO A 188 6.67 -8.00 9.05
C PRO A 188 5.81 -8.48 7.88
N VAL A 189 4.64 -9.05 8.16
CA VAL A 189 3.84 -9.71 7.12
C VAL A 189 3.14 -8.70 6.22
N ASN A 190 2.64 -7.57 6.77
CA ASN A 190 1.79 -6.61 6.08
C ASN A 190 2.52 -5.30 5.69
N LEU A 191 3.84 -5.32 5.54
CA LEU A 191 4.61 -4.15 5.12
C LEU A 191 5.35 -4.38 3.81
N GLY A 192 5.50 -3.30 3.03
CA GLY A 192 6.28 -3.24 1.81
C GLY A 192 7.67 -2.63 2.02
N SER A 193 8.36 -2.33 0.90
CA SER A 193 9.62 -1.57 0.84
C SER A 193 10.71 -2.01 1.83
N SER A 194 10.75 -3.30 2.18
CA SER A 194 11.70 -3.89 3.12
C SER A 194 11.73 -3.26 4.53
N VAL A 195 10.69 -2.53 4.94
CA VAL A 195 10.61 -1.96 6.29
C VAL A 195 10.52 -3.07 7.31
N GLY A 196 11.41 -3.04 8.31
CA GLY A 196 11.48 -4.06 9.38
C GLY A 196 11.95 -5.45 8.91
N VAL A 197 12.47 -5.58 7.70
CA VAL A 197 13.05 -6.82 7.18
C VAL A 197 14.50 -6.93 7.62
N SER A 198 14.85 -8.07 8.23
CA SER A 198 16.21 -8.37 8.67
C SER A 198 16.65 -9.76 8.22
N ARG A 199 17.92 -9.91 7.90
CA ARG A 199 18.57 -11.20 7.68
C ARG A 199 19.20 -11.63 9.00
N ALA A 200 19.02 -12.88 9.40
CA ALA A 200 19.60 -13.48 10.60
C ALA A 200 20.43 -14.71 10.24
N CYS A 201 21.66 -14.76 10.73
CA CYS A 201 22.62 -15.84 10.49
C CYS A 201 22.75 -16.79 11.67
N ASP A 202 22.23 -16.40 12.83
CA ASP A 202 22.28 -17.16 14.07
C ASP A 202 21.12 -16.81 15.02
N ALA A 203 21.11 -17.41 16.20
CA ALA A 203 20.05 -17.26 17.19
C ALA A 203 19.98 -15.84 17.81
N GLU A 204 21.11 -15.13 17.94
CA GLU A 204 21.18 -13.79 18.52
C GLU A 204 20.60 -12.77 17.53
N GLU A 205 21.03 -12.84 16.27
CA GLU A 205 20.50 -12.02 15.18
C GLU A 205 19.00 -12.29 14.95
N LEU A 206 18.55 -13.56 15.06
CA LEU A 206 17.15 -13.92 14.96
C LEU A 206 16.29 -13.25 16.05
N ALA A 207 16.76 -13.26 17.30
CA ALA A 207 16.05 -12.63 18.41
C ALA A 207 15.90 -11.13 18.19
N ALA A 208 16.96 -10.45 17.77
CA ALA A 208 16.96 -9.01 17.46
C ALA A 208 16.04 -8.70 16.27
N ALA A 209 16.09 -9.51 15.21
CA ALA A 209 15.25 -9.36 14.03
C ALA A 209 13.76 -9.55 14.34
N MET A 210 13.41 -10.50 15.21
CA MET A 210 12.04 -10.71 15.69
C MET A 210 11.53 -9.52 16.49
N GLU A 211 12.34 -8.98 17.39
CA GLU A 211 11.98 -7.78 18.17
C GLU A 211 11.70 -6.60 17.24
N GLU A 212 12.59 -6.37 16.26
CA GLU A 212 12.42 -5.29 15.29
C GLU A 212 11.14 -5.47 14.45
N ALA A 213 10.93 -6.64 13.85
CA ALA A 213 9.75 -6.91 13.01
C ALA A 213 8.44 -6.76 13.79
N LEU A 214 8.41 -7.18 15.06
CA LEU A 214 7.25 -7.06 15.94
C LEU A 214 6.92 -5.62 16.35
N ARG A 215 7.79 -4.63 16.13
CA ARG A 215 7.45 -3.21 16.31
C ARG A 215 6.46 -2.74 15.26
N TYR A 216 6.54 -3.31 14.07
CA TYR A 216 5.76 -2.88 12.90
C TYR A 216 4.49 -3.71 12.69
N ASP A 217 4.52 -5.00 13.00
CA ASP A 217 3.38 -5.89 12.77
C ASP A 217 3.16 -6.83 13.97
N CYS A 218 1.95 -7.30 14.14
CA CYS A 218 1.65 -8.37 15.10
C CYS A 218 1.93 -9.78 14.54
N LYS A 219 2.26 -9.88 13.26
CA LYS A 219 2.46 -11.09 12.50
C LYS A 219 3.79 -11.02 11.76
N VAL A 220 4.69 -11.94 12.04
CA VAL A 220 6.06 -11.96 11.50
C VAL A 220 6.29 -13.26 10.74
N LEU A 221 6.80 -13.16 9.53
CA LEU A 221 7.23 -14.28 8.71
C LEU A 221 8.74 -14.51 8.90
N VAL A 222 9.11 -15.74 9.21
CA VAL A 222 10.50 -16.22 9.17
C VAL A 222 10.62 -17.16 7.98
N GLU A 223 11.53 -16.87 7.04
CA GLU A 223 11.69 -17.68 5.82
C GLU A 223 13.17 -17.93 5.46
N GLU A 224 13.43 -19.03 4.77
CA GLU A 224 14.76 -19.36 4.29
C GLU A 224 15.31 -18.26 3.36
N ALA A 225 16.61 -18.01 3.44
CA ALA A 225 17.27 -17.10 2.53
C ALA A 225 17.60 -17.82 1.22
N ILE A 226 16.93 -17.41 0.14
CA ILE A 226 17.21 -17.90 -1.21
C ILE A 226 18.31 -17.04 -1.83
N THR A 227 19.33 -17.65 -2.38
CA THR A 227 20.36 -16.98 -3.17
C THR A 227 19.99 -17.04 -4.64
N GLY A 228 19.90 -15.89 -5.30
CA GLY A 228 19.54 -15.81 -6.72
C GLY A 228 19.51 -14.38 -7.22
N ALA A 229 19.12 -14.19 -8.47
CA ALA A 229 18.83 -12.88 -9.04
C ALA A 229 17.41 -12.46 -8.62
N GLU A 230 17.26 -11.20 -8.20
CA GLU A 230 15.94 -10.60 -8.02
C GLU A 230 15.38 -10.17 -9.36
N VAL A 231 14.14 -10.55 -9.63
CA VAL A 231 13.45 -10.24 -10.88
C VAL A 231 12.04 -9.74 -10.56
N GLU A 232 11.65 -8.62 -11.14
CA GLU A 232 10.31 -8.08 -11.07
C GLU A 232 9.57 -8.30 -12.39
N CYS A 233 8.27 -8.57 -12.32
CA CYS A 233 7.41 -8.70 -13.48
C CYS A 233 6.15 -7.84 -13.27
N ALA A 234 6.04 -6.75 -14.03
CA ALA A 234 4.84 -5.93 -14.04
C ALA A 234 3.71 -6.64 -14.80
N VAL A 235 2.48 -6.55 -14.26
CA VAL A 235 1.29 -7.17 -14.87
C VAL A 235 0.18 -6.13 -15.01
N ILE A 236 -0.37 -5.98 -16.21
CA ILE A 236 -1.56 -5.19 -16.50
C ILE A 236 -2.60 -6.10 -17.14
N ASP A 237 -3.85 -6.06 -16.64
CA ASP A 237 -4.98 -6.82 -17.19
C ASP A 237 -4.65 -8.31 -17.45
N ARG A 238 -4.04 -8.96 -16.45
CA ARG A 238 -3.60 -10.38 -16.52
C ARG A 238 -2.52 -10.68 -17.58
N LYS A 239 -1.88 -9.67 -18.10
CA LYS A 239 -0.76 -9.80 -19.04
C LYS A 239 0.49 -9.19 -18.43
N SER A 240 1.62 -9.92 -18.53
CA SER A 240 2.91 -9.34 -18.19
C SER A 240 3.25 -8.21 -19.16
N VAL A 241 3.79 -7.13 -18.62
CA VAL A 241 4.32 -5.99 -19.37
C VAL A 241 5.82 -5.98 -19.12
N VAL A 242 6.59 -6.28 -20.15
CA VAL A 242 8.07 -6.27 -20.13
C VAL A 242 8.56 -5.05 -20.88
#